data_4c1929ab21d3665cd607ef0230988d80
#
_entry.id   4c1929ab21d3665cd607ef0230988d80
#
_cell.length_a   1.000
_cell.length_b   1.000
_cell.length_c   1.000
_cell.angle_alpha   90.00
_cell.angle_beta   90.00
_cell.angle_gamma   90.00
#
_symmetry.space_group_name_H-M   'P 1'
#
loop_
_entity.id
_entity.type
_entity.pdbx_description
1 polymer ?
#
loop_
_entity_poly.entity_id
_entity_poly.type
_entity_poly.pdbx_seq_one_letter_code
_entity_poly.pdbx_strand_id
1 'polypeptide(L)'
;AATASVVNGTLLAPGEVFDYGRIIEQVQKRHGFREAPVILNGKLVPGLGGGICQVSTTLYNAVIRAGLDIVERRNHSLPITYAPLGQDATFSSGYINFRFRNSTDTYLLIRAQLVGQRLTVKLFGSKEKGVEYRIESRIVEIKQPPVQYVHNPGLAAGASRLIREGKPGYVVDTYRTRWENGKKTSVERLSRDHYLAQPRIVAINDPKAENGKENKASR
;
A
#
# COMPACT_ATOMS: atom_id res chain seq x y z
N ALA A 1 -15.36 -8.53 1.13
CA ALA A 1 -15.98 -9.52 2.02
C ALA A 1 -15.20 -10.84 2.00
N ALA A 2 -15.07 -11.52 0.84
CA ALA A 2 -14.46 -12.86 0.74
C ALA A 2 -13.05 -12.97 1.35
N THR A 3 -12.13 -12.04 1.03
CA THR A 3 -10.78 -12.05 1.58
C THR A 3 -10.76 -11.89 3.11
N ALA A 4 -11.57 -10.98 3.63
CA ALA A 4 -11.66 -10.78 5.08
C ALA A 4 -12.22 -12.03 5.79
N SER A 5 -13.17 -12.75 5.19
CA SER A 5 -13.73 -13.97 5.78
C SER A 5 -12.71 -15.12 5.85
N VAL A 6 -11.81 -15.24 4.88
CA VAL A 6 -10.77 -16.28 4.91
C VAL A 6 -9.62 -15.94 5.87
N VAL A 7 -9.27 -14.65 6.00
CA VAL A 7 -8.29 -14.20 7.01
C VAL A 7 -8.84 -14.38 8.43
N ASN A 8 -10.17 -14.26 8.60
CA ASN A 8 -10.81 -14.34 9.90
C ASN A 8 -10.72 -15.77 10.47
N GLY A 9 -10.23 -15.89 11.70
CA GLY A 9 -10.07 -17.16 12.39
C GLY A 9 -8.73 -17.86 12.13
N THR A 10 -7.81 -17.23 11.37
CA THR A 10 -6.45 -17.78 11.21
C THR A 10 -5.74 -17.81 12.56
N LEU A 11 -5.25 -18.97 12.94
CA LEU A 11 -4.46 -19.20 14.16
C LEU A 11 -3.03 -19.53 13.75
N LEU A 12 -2.07 -18.82 14.34
CA LEU A 12 -0.63 -18.99 14.11
C LEU A 12 0.04 -19.48 15.37
N ALA A 13 0.79 -20.57 15.28
CA ALA A 13 1.67 -21.04 16.35
C ALA A 13 2.85 -20.07 16.57
N PRO A 14 3.54 -20.13 17.73
CA PRO A 14 4.80 -19.41 17.94
C PRO A 14 5.79 -19.70 16.81
N GLY A 15 6.41 -18.64 16.28
CA GLY A 15 7.37 -18.71 15.15
C GLY A 15 6.76 -18.94 13.76
N GLU A 16 5.48 -19.28 13.67
CA GLU A 16 4.82 -19.52 12.38
C GLU A 16 4.72 -18.25 11.54
N VAL A 17 4.88 -18.41 10.22
CA VAL A 17 4.78 -17.32 9.25
C VAL A 17 3.41 -17.33 8.58
N PHE A 18 2.68 -16.24 8.76
CA PHE A 18 1.49 -15.95 7.97
C PHE A 18 1.87 -15.61 6.53
N ASP A 19 1.19 -16.21 5.57
CA ASP A 19 1.39 -16.00 4.14
C ASP A 19 0.09 -15.57 3.48
N TYR A 20 0.02 -14.29 3.10
CA TYR A 20 -1.19 -13.72 2.50
C TYR A 20 -1.51 -14.33 1.14
N GLY A 21 -0.48 -14.70 0.34
CA GLY A 21 -0.66 -15.34 -0.95
C GLY A 21 -1.45 -16.63 -0.86
N ARG A 22 -1.16 -17.48 0.14
CA ARG A 22 -1.91 -18.71 0.41
C ARG A 22 -3.38 -18.43 0.75
N ILE A 23 -3.66 -17.35 1.49
CA ILE A 23 -5.03 -16.92 1.77
C ILE A 23 -5.75 -16.53 0.49
N ILE A 24 -5.10 -15.76 -0.38
CA ILE A 24 -5.69 -15.32 -1.66
C ILE A 24 -5.99 -16.49 -2.58
N GLU A 25 -5.10 -17.48 -2.67
CA GLU A 25 -5.35 -18.71 -3.43
C GLU A 25 -6.60 -19.46 -2.93
N GLN A 26 -6.79 -19.54 -1.60
CA GLN A 26 -7.98 -20.14 -1.02
C GLN A 26 -9.26 -19.35 -1.35
N VAL A 27 -9.19 -18.00 -1.30
CA VAL A 27 -10.31 -17.13 -1.68
C VAL A 27 -10.70 -17.35 -3.14
N GLN A 28 -9.70 -17.40 -4.03
CA GLN A 28 -9.89 -17.60 -5.47
C GLN A 28 -10.58 -18.95 -5.75
N LYS A 29 -10.11 -20.01 -5.11
CA LYS A 29 -10.69 -21.36 -5.26
C LYS A 29 -12.13 -21.45 -4.74
N ARG A 30 -12.48 -20.74 -3.66
CA ARG A 30 -13.80 -20.85 -3.01
C ARG A 30 -14.85 -19.89 -3.55
N HIS A 31 -14.45 -18.67 -3.92
CA HIS A 31 -15.40 -17.57 -4.17
C HIS A 31 -15.21 -16.89 -5.53
N GLY A 32 -14.07 -17.14 -6.20
CA GLY A 32 -13.66 -16.32 -7.35
C GLY A 32 -13.38 -14.86 -6.94
N PHE A 33 -12.91 -14.06 -7.89
CA PHE A 33 -12.73 -12.62 -7.70
C PHE A 33 -13.64 -11.85 -8.63
N ARG A 34 -14.15 -10.71 -8.13
CA ARG A 34 -14.85 -9.71 -8.95
C ARG A 34 -13.85 -8.66 -9.44
N GLU A 35 -14.16 -8.09 -10.58
CA GLU A 35 -13.42 -6.92 -11.08
C GLU A 35 -13.59 -5.72 -10.16
N ALA A 36 -12.49 -5.01 -9.95
CA ALA A 36 -12.44 -3.75 -9.23
C ALA A 36 -11.24 -2.94 -9.68
N PRO A 37 -11.19 -1.63 -9.45
CA PRO A 37 -10.01 -0.83 -9.73
C PRO A 37 -8.78 -1.34 -8.97
N VAL A 38 -7.72 -1.68 -9.71
CA VAL A 38 -6.41 -2.06 -9.19
C VAL A 38 -5.34 -1.11 -9.72
N ILE A 39 -4.26 -0.92 -8.96
CA ILE A 39 -3.12 -0.12 -9.40
C ILE A 39 -2.14 -1.04 -10.11
N LEU A 40 -1.99 -0.89 -11.42
CA LEU A 40 -1.03 -1.61 -12.24
C LEU A 40 -0.13 -0.61 -12.97
N ASN A 41 1.20 -0.72 -12.79
CA ASN A 41 2.20 0.16 -13.43
C ASN A 41 1.88 1.66 -13.26
N GLY A 42 1.46 2.07 -12.06
CA GLY A 42 1.14 3.47 -11.77
C GLY A 42 -0.16 3.99 -12.39
N LYS A 43 -1.03 3.10 -12.90
CA LYS A 43 -2.36 3.44 -13.44
C LYS A 43 -3.44 2.65 -12.73
N LEU A 44 -4.61 3.28 -12.56
CA LEU A 44 -5.81 2.59 -12.11
C LEU A 44 -6.45 1.88 -13.31
N VAL A 45 -6.55 0.57 -13.23
CA VAL A 45 -7.15 -0.27 -14.29
C VAL A 45 -8.18 -1.22 -13.68
N PRO A 46 -9.21 -1.65 -14.41
CA PRO A 46 -10.05 -2.77 -13.98
C PRO A 46 -9.19 -4.03 -13.80
N GLY A 47 -9.35 -4.72 -12.68
CA GLY A 47 -8.62 -5.94 -12.40
C GLY A 47 -9.36 -6.82 -11.40
N LEU A 48 -9.05 -8.11 -11.41
CA LEU A 48 -9.63 -9.06 -10.46
C LEU A 48 -9.07 -8.81 -9.05
N GLY A 49 -9.94 -8.78 -8.04
CA GLY A 49 -9.51 -8.77 -6.65
C GLY A 49 -9.81 -7.51 -5.84
N GLY A 50 -10.97 -6.89 -6.06
CA GLY A 50 -11.41 -5.75 -5.26
C GLY A 50 -11.34 -6.00 -3.75
N GLY A 51 -10.64 -5.10 -3.03
CA GLY A 51 -10.46 -5.14 -1.58
C GLY A 51 -9.33 -6.04 -1.07
N ILE A 52 -8.59 -6.77 -1.94
CA ILE A 52 -7.45 -7.60 -1.51
C ILE A 52 -6.40 -6.73 -0.83
N CYS A 53 -5.92 -5.68 -1.50
CA CYS A 53 -4.90 -4.78 -0.94
C CYS A 53 -5.40 -3.97 0.27
N GLN A 54 -6.69 -3.72 0.39
CA GLN A 54 -7.24 -3.09 1.59
C GLN A 54 -7.19 -4.03 2.79
N VAL A 55 -7.45 -5.34 2.60
CA VAL A 55 -7.33 -6.34 3.67
C VAL A 55 -5.87 -6.51 4.10
N SER A 56 -4.93 -6.66 3.15
CA SER A 56 -3.50 -6.78 3.47
C SER A 56 -2.99 -5.54 4.19
N THR A 57 -3.35 -4.34 3.75
CA THR A 57 -2.99 -3.07 4.39
C THR A 57 -3.55 -2.95 5.81
N THR A 58 -4.81 -3.33 6.02
CA THR A 58 -5.43 -3.26 7.35
C THR A 58 -4.79 -4.27 8.30
N LEU A 59 -4.49 -5.49 7.82
CA LEU A 59 -3.77 -6.51 8.58
C LEU A 59 -2.33 -6.06 8.89
N TYR A 60 -1.60 -5.50 7.91
CA TYR A 60 -0.26 -4.96 8.11
C TYR A 60 -0.24 -3.91 9.24
N ASN A 61 -1.23 -3.01 9.25
CA ASN A 61 -1.35 -2.00 10.31
C ASN A 61 -1.58 -2.60 11.70
N ALA A 62 -2.33 -3.70 11.81
CA ALA A 62 -2.48 -4.42 13.08
C ALA A 62 -1.16 -5.09 13.51
N VAL A 63 -0.47 -5.73 12.56
CA VAL A 63 0.79 -6.46 12.76
C VAL A 63 1.91 -5.55 13.26
N ILE A 64 2.15 -4.40 12.60
CA ILE A 64 3.23 -3.48 13.01
C ILE A 64 2.97 -2.83 14.38
N ARG A 65 1.70 -2.61 14.74
CA ARG A 65 1.30 -2.08 16.07
C ARG A 65 1.30 -3.12 17.17
N ALA A 66 1.28 -4.41 16.80
CA ALA A 66 1.47 -5.52 17.72
C ALA A 66 2.96 -5.85 17.96
N GLY A 67 3.89 -5.22 17.25
CA GLY A 67 5.32 -5.46 17.38
C GLY A 67 5.83 -6.71 16.66
N LEU A 68 5.00 -7.34 15.81
CA LEU A 68 5.36 -8.57 15.12
C LEU A 68 6.37 -8.33 13.98
N ASP A 69 7.09 -9.38 13.61
CA ASP A 69 8.15 -9.33 12.60
C ASP A 69 7.58 -9.38 11.19
N ILE A 70 7.96 -8.40 10.37
CA ILE A 70 7.62 -8.39 8.93
C ILE A 70 8.64 -9.23 8.18
N VAL A 71 8.16 -10.25 7.47
CA VAL A 71 8.97 -11.13 6.61
C VAL A 71 9.03 -10.60 5.19
N GLU A 72 7.88 -10.13 4.66
CA GLU A 72 7.77 -9.58 3.32
C GLU A 72 6.65 -8.56 3.25
N ARG A 73 6.94 -7.40 2.68
CA ARG A 73 5.95 -6.34 2.42
C ARG A 73 6.46 -5.38 1.37
N ARG A 74 5.56 -4.92 0.50
CA ARG A 74 5.80 -3.78 -0.41
C ARG A 74 4.67 -2.77 -0.32
N ASN A 75 5.01 -1.49 -0.51
CA ASN A 75 4.03 -0.42 -0.68
C ASN A 75 3.41 -0.46 -2.09
N HIS A 76 2.28 0.22 -2.27
CA HIS A 76 1.74 0.48 -3.60
C HIS A 76 2.66 1.44 -4.37
N SER A 77 2.66 1.34 -5.69
CA SER A 77 3.43 2.27 -6.54
C SER A 77 2.90 3.71 -6.50
N LEU A 78 1.63 3.90 -6.14
CA LEU A 78 0.97 5.19 -5.97
C LEU A 78 0.42 5.33 -4.54
N PRO A 79 0.29 6.56 -4.02
CA PRO A 79 -0.42 6.80 -2.77
C PRO A 79 -1.86 6.27 -2.83
N ILE A 80 -2.27 5.58 -1.77
CA ILE A 80 -3.65 5.13 -1.55
C ILE A 80 -4.34 6.06 -0.53
N THR A 81 -5.69 6.04 -0.52
CA THR A 81 -6.47 6.94 0.33
C THR A 81 -6.93 6.33 1.65
N TYR A 82 -6.84 5.00 1.79
CA TYR A 82 -7.36 4.27 2.95
C TYR A 82 -6.30 3.92 4.01
N ALA A 83 -5.06 4.35 3.81
CA ALA A 83 -4.00 4.26 4.82
C ALA A 83 -3.02 5.43 4.69
N PRO A 84 -2.31 5.81 5.78
CA PRO A 84 -1.23 6.77 5.71
C PRO A 84 -0.09 6.29 4.80
N LEU A 85 0.64 7.23 4.19
CA LEU A 85 1.86 6.92 3.44
C LEU A 85 2.83 6.09 4.31
N GLY A 86 3.45 5.06 3.73
CA GLY A 86 4.36 4.15 4.43
C GLY A 86 3.67 3.06 5.26
N GLN A 87 2.35 3.10 5.40
CA GLN A 87 1.60 2.13 6.20
C GLN A 87 0.67 1.25 5.36
N ASP A 88 0.92 1.14 4.08
CA ASP A 88 0.20 0.26 3.17
C ASP A 88 0.98 -1.03 2.88
N ALA A 89 0.26 -2.06 2.46
CA ALA A 89 0.82 -3.32 2.00
C ALA A 89 0.06 -3.79 0.76
N THR A 90 0.73 -3.78 -0.38
CA THR A 90 0.15 -4.27 -1.64
C THR A 90 0.30 -5.77 -1.79
N PHE A 91 -0.49 -6.35 -2.66
CA PHE A 91 -0.40 -7.74 -3.06
C PHE A 91 -0.57 -7.86 -4.58
N SER A 92 0.25 -8.72 -5.20
CA SER A 92 0.12 -9.08 -6.60
C SER A 92 0.50 -10.55 -6.76
N SER A 93 -0.44 -11.38 -7.21
CA SER A 93 -0.25 -12.82 -7.30
C SER A 93 1.00 -13.18 -8.11
N GLY A 94 1.87 -14.02 -7.54
CA GLY A 94 3.14 -14.44 -8.14
C GLY A 94 4.27 -13.42 -8.13
N TYR A 95 4.03 -12.16 -7.70
CA TYR A 95 5.05 -11.09 -7.77
C TYR A 95 5.29 -10.38 -6.44
N ILE A 96 4.23 -10.08 -5.67
CA ILE A 96 4.33 -9.32 -4.43
C ILE A 96 3.45 -9.99 -3.39
N ASN A 97 4.04 -10.31 -2.24
CA ASN A 97 3.33 -10.92 -1.12
C ASN A 97 3.38 -10.05 0.14
N PHE A 98 2.52 -10.37 1.10
CA PHE A 98 2.58 -9.86 2.45
C PHE A 98 2.72 -11.04 3.41
N ARG A 99 3.81 -11.06 4.16
CA ARG A 99 4.15 -12.13 5.09
C ARG A 99 4.66 -11.54 6.39
N PHE A 100 4.24 -12.10 7.52
CA PHE A 100 4.76 -11.74 8.83
C PHE A 100 4.88 -12.98 9.70
N ARG A 101 5.70 -12.91 10.73
CA ARG A 101 5.92 -13.99 11.69
C ARG A 101 5.17 -13.69 12.99
N ASN A 102 4.54 -14.70 13.57
CA ASN A 102 4.18 -14.67 14.98
C ASN A 102 5.47 -14.76 15.82
N SER A 103 6.05 -13.61 16.13
CA SER A 103 7.29 -13.50 16.93
C SER A 103 7.04 -13.52 18.44
N THR A 104 5.83 -13.93 18.88
CA THR A 104 5.52 -14.16 20.28
C THR A 104 5.71 -15.64 20.64
N ASP A 105 5.72 -15.92 21.94
CA ASP A 105 5.85 -17.27 22.52
C ASP A 105 4.48 -18.00 22.66
N THR A 106 3.39 -17.35 22.24
CA THR A 106 2.03 -17.90 22.36
C THR A 106 1.33 -17.92 20.99
N TYR A 107 0.20 -18.62 20.91
CA TYR A 107 -0.64 -18.60 19.73
C TYR A 107 -1.20 -17.20 19.45
N LEU A 108 -1.29 -16.84 18.17
CA LEU A 108 -1.85 -15.59 17.66
C LEU A 108 -3.08 -15.87 16.82
N LEU A 109 -4.24 -15.36 17.23
CA LEU A 109 -5.50 -15.47 16.48
C LEU A 109 -5.78 -14.16 15.76
N ILE A 110 -6.04 -14.24 14.45
CA ILE A 110 -6.46 -13.11 13.62
C ILE A 110 -7.99 -13.11 13.51
N ARG A 111 -8.61 -11.97 13.83
CA ARG A 111 -10.03 -11.72 13.60
C ARG A 111 -10.18 -10.58 12.62
N ALA A 112 -10.90 -10.83 11.52
CA ALA A 112 -11.21 -9.85 10.50
C ALA A 112 -12.72 -9.77 10.30
N GLN A 113 -13.27 -8.56 10.40
CA GLN A 113 -14.72 -8.32 10.29
C GLN A 113 -14.98 -7.15 9.35
N LEU A 114 -15.92 -7.33 8.44
CA LEU A 114 -16.44 -6.28 7.58
C LEU A 114 -17.89 -5.98 7.98
N VAL A 115 -18.15 -4.73 8.39
CA VAL A 115 -19.49 -4.23 8.69
C VAL A 115 -19.75 -3.02 7.79
N GLY A 116 -20.71 -3.16 6.87
CA GLY A 116 -20.90 -2.18 5.81
C GLY A 116 -19.63 -2.03 4.98
N GLN A 117 -19.05 -0.83 4.98
CA GLN A 117 -17.78 -0.53 4.29
C GLN A 117 -16.57 -0.48 5.24
N ARG A 118 -16.76 -0.77 6.53
CA ARG A 118 -15.69 -0.71 7.53
C ARG A 118 -15.09 -2.09 7.75
N LEU A 119 -13.81 -2.24 7.38
CA LEU A 119 -13.00 -3.41 7.70
C LEU A 119 -12.28 -3.18 9.04
N THR A 120 -12.41 -4.15 9.95
CA THR A 120 -11.69 -4.17 11.22
C THR A 120 -10.88 -5.45 11.32
N VAL A 121 -9.60 -5.32 11.65
CA VAL A 121 -8.73 -6.46 11.96
C VAL A 121 -8.24 -6.32 13.40
N LYS A 122 -8.35 -7.42 14.17
CA LYS A 122 -7.86 -7.54 15.54
C LYS A 122 -6.95 -8.75 15.66
N LEU A 123 -5.88 -8.61 16.43
CA LEU A 123 -4.97 -9.69 16.80
C LEU A 123 -5.21 -10.02 18.28
N PHE A 124 -5.37 -11.31 18.57
CA PHE A 124 -5.54 -11.82 19.92
C PHE A 124 -4.41 -12.78 20.22
N GLY A 125 -3.71 -12.53 21.30
CA GLY A 125 -2.56 -13.29 21.78
C GLY A 125 -2.04 -12.69 23.07
N SER A 126 -0.91 -13.19 23.57
CA SER A 126 -0.24 -12.62 24.72
C SER A 126 0.43 -11.30 24.35
N LYS A 127 0.23 -10.28 25.16
CA LYS A 127 0.91 -8.99 25.03
C LYS A 127 1.81 -8.79 26.24
N GLU A 128 3.05 -8.42 25.99
CA GLU A 128 3.97 -8.04 27.06
C GLU A 128 3.40 -6.85 27.85
N LYS A 129 3.30 -7.01 29.18
CA LYS A 129 2.71 -5.99 30.04
C LYS A 129 3.55 -4.71 30.03
N GLY A 130 2.89 -3.58 29.86
CA GLY A 130 3.54 -2.27 29.83
C GLY A 130 4.22 -1.93 28.51
N VAL A 131 4.19 -2.82 27.49
CA VAL A 131 4.79 -2.57 26.19
C VAL A 131 3.75 -2.04 25.19
N GLU A 132 4.11 -0.98 24.47
CA GLU A 132 3.34 -0.39 23.38
C GLU A 132 4.23 -0.10 22.19
N TYR A 133 3.66 -0.25 20.98
CA TYR A 133 4.32 0.13 19.73
C TYR A 133 3.59 1.30 19.07
N ARG A 134 4.35 2.34 18.74
CA ARG A 134 3.85 3.52 18.02
C ARG A 134 4.49 3.59 16.65
N ILE A 135 3.65 3.87 15.64
CA ILE A 135 4.07 3.95 14.24
C ILE A 135 4.05 5.41 13.80
N GLU A 136 5.14 5.85 13.22
CA GLU A 136 5.30 7.17 12.65
C GLU A 136 5.84 7.07 11.22
N SER A 137 5.19 7.76 10.28
CA SER A 137 5.67 7.89 8.91
C SER A 137 6.16 9.32 8.66
N ARG A 138 7.35 9.46 8.07
CA ARG A 138 7.98 10.75 7.77
C ARG A 138 8.23 10.86 6.29
N ILE A 139 7.71 11.92 5.66
CA ILE A 139 8.04 12.24 4.28
C ILE A 139 9.48 12.76 4.25
N VAL A 140 10.35 12.05 3.54
CA VAL A 140 11.77 12.40 3.35
C VAL A 140 11.96 13.25 2.12
N GLU A 141 11.17 12.98 1.06
CA GLU A 141 11.27 13.69 -0.22
C GLU A 141 9.89 13.80 -0.86
N ILE A 142 9.61 14.93 -1.49
CA ILE A 142 8.44 15.14 -2.35
C ILE A 142 8.93 15.27 -3.78
N LYS A 143 8.51 14.36 -4.65
CA LYS A 143 8.86 14.36 -6.08
C LYS A 143 7.79 15.11 -6.85
N GLN A 144 8.18 16.21 -7.50
CA GLN A 144 7.25 17.00 -8.30
C GLN A 144 6.75 16.18 -9.49
N PRO A 145 5.47 16.37 -9.88
CA PRO A 145 4.91 15.71 -11.03
C PRO A 145 5.60 16.20 -12.32
N PRO A 146 6.09 15.29 -13.18
CA PRO A 146 6.61 15.70 -14.49
C PRO A 146 5.48 16.24 -15.35
N VAL A 147 5.81 17.16 -16.27
CA VAL A 147 4.87 17.63 -17.29
C VAL A 147 5.01 16.75 -18.51
N GLN A 148 3.88 16.23 -18.99
CA GLN A 148 3.78 15.44 -20.22
C GLN A 148 2.90 16.18 -21.21
N TYR A 149 3.45 16.48 -22.39
CA TYR A 149 2.71 17.12 -23.48
C TYR A 149 2.14 16.05 -24.41
N VAL A 150 0.92 16.27 -24.88
CA VAL A 150 0.27 15.41 -25.88
C VAL A 150 -0.23 16.28 -27.04
N HIS A 151 -0.05 15.82 -28.27
CA HIS A 151 -0.52 16.54 -29.45
C HIS A 151 -2.04 16.56 -29.51
N ASN A 152 -2.60 17.73 -29.84
CA ASN A 152 -4.02 17.90 -30.10
C ASN A 152 -4.20 18.90 -31.27
N PRO A 153 -4.44 18.43 -32.51
CA PRO A 153 -4.59 19.28 -33.67
C PRO A 153 -5.83 20.15 -33.63
N GLY A 154 -6.80 19.89 -32.76
CA GLY A 154 -7.98 20.73 -32.58
C GLY A 154 -7.76 22.01 -31.80
N LEU A 155 -6.54 22.24 -31.25
CA LEU A 155 -6.18 23.50 -30.61
C LEU A 155 -5.61 24.49 -31.63
N ALA A 156 -5.80 25.79 -31.40
CA ALA A 156 -5.12 26.83 -32.16
C ALA A 156 -3.60 26.73 -32.00
N ALA A 157 -2.83 27.17 -32.98
CA ALA A 157 -1.38 27.19 -32.91
C ALA A 157 -0.91 28.01 -31.69
N GLY A 158 -0.01 27.44 -30.90
CA GLY A 158 0.47 28.03 -29.62
C GLY A 158 -0.48 27.95 -28.43
N ALA A 159 -1.69 27.44 -28.61
CA ALA A 159 -2.62 27.22 -27.49
C ALA A 159 -2.29 25.93 -26.74
N SER A 160 -2.58 25.95 -25.43
CA SER A 160 -2.45 24.79 -24.57
C SER A 160 -3.72 24.56 -23.76
N ARG A 161 -4.01 23.31 -23.42
CA ARG A 161 -5.13 22.92 -22.56
C ARG A 161 -4.70 21.87 -21.55
N LEU A 162 -4.92 22.13 -20.27
CA LEU A 162 -4.71 21.14 -19.23
C LEU A 162 -5.72 19.99 -19.40
N ILE A 163 -5.23 18.75 -19.51
CA ILE A 163 -6.04 17.54 -19.56
C ILE A 163 -6.15 16.91 -18.18
N ARG A 164 -5.03 16.83 -17.45
CA ARG A 164 -4.97 16.22 -16.12
C ARG A 164 -3.93 16.91 -15.26
N GLU A 165 -4.32 17.25 -14.04
CA GLU A 165 -3.37 17.70 -13.02
C GLU A 165 -2.42 16.59 -12.62
N GLY A 166 -1.15 16.96 -12.41
CA GLY A 166 -0.16 16.06 -11.85
C GLY A 166 -0.38 15.83 -10.37
N LYS A 167 0.11 14.69 -9.88
CA LYS A 167 0.13 14.42 -8.43
C LYS A 167 1.57 14.15 -8.00
N PRO A 168 2.02 14.70 -6.85
CA PRO A 168 3.37 14.47 -6.37
C PRO A 168 3.60 13.00 -6.02
N GLY A 169 4.85 12.58 -6.18
CA GLY A 169 5.37 11.34 -5.60
C GLY A 169 6.04 11.63 -4.27
N TYR A 170 6.35 10.58 -3.53
CA TYR A 170 6.90 10.68 -2.18
C TYR A 170 7.96 9.63 -1.92
N VAL A 171 8.97 9.99 -1.11
CA VAL A 171 9.80 9.03 -0.39
C VAL A 171 9.43 9.15 1.08
N VAL A 172 9.13 8.01 1.71
CA VAL A 172 8.59 7.98 3.07
C VAL A 172 9.34 6.94 3.89
N ASP A 173 9.87 7.36 5.04
CA ASP A 173 10.39 6.46 6.06
C ASP A 173 9.31 6.18 7.09
N THR A 174 9.10 4.90 7.40
CA THR A 174 8.18 4.48 8.46
C THR A 174 8.97 3.88 9.61
N TYR A 175 8.71 4.39 10.80
CA TYR A 175 9.36 3.98 12.05
C TYR A 175 8.38 3.32 12.99
N ARG A 176 8.86 2.30 13.71
CA ARG A 176 8.21 1.69 14.87
C ARG A 176 9.00 2.03 16.12
N THR A 177 8.35 2.64 17.09
CA THR A 177 8.93 2.96 18.38
C THR A 177 8.33 2.04 19.44
N ARG A 178 9.18 1.34 20.17
CA ARG A 178 8.78 0.55 21.35
C ARG A 178 8.82 1.44 22.59
N TRP A 179 7.77 1.35 23.38
CA TRP A 179 7.62 2.02 24.64
C TRP A 179 7.39 0.98 25.74
N GLU A 180 8.10 1.09 26.85
CA GLU A 180 7.95 0.23 28.00
C GLU A 180 7.64 1.09 29.24
N ASN A 181 6.51 0.84 29.90
CA ASN A 181 6.06 1.60 31.05
C ASN A 181 6.10 3.13 30.85
N GLY A 182 5.68 3.58 29.64
CA GLY A 182 5.66 4.98 29.27
C GLY A 182 7.01 5.58 28.86
N LYS A 183 8.10 4.80 28.85
CA LYS A 183 9.43 5.24 28.40
C LYS A 183 9.75 4.65 27.02
N LYS A 184 10.30 5.47 26.14
CA LYS A 184 10.79 5.06 24.82
C LYS A 184 12.06 4.23 25.02
N THR A 185 12.06 2.97 24.53
CA THR A 185 13.18 2.04 24.68
C THR A 185 13.92 1.77 23.38
N SER A 186 13.20 1.74 22.25
CA SER A 186 13.85 1.55 20.94
C SER A 186 13.09 2.22 19.82
N VAL A 187 13.79 2.46 18.70
CA VAL A 187 13.24 2.92 17.43
C VAL A 187 13.86 2.10 16.32
N GLU A 188 13.05 1.57 15.45
CA GLU A 188 13.49 0.90 14.24
C GLU A 188 12.83 1.53 13.01
N ARG A 189 13.52 1.56 11.89
CA ARG A 189 12.93 1.91 10.61
C ARG A 189 12.40 0.65 9.95
N LEU A 190 11.06 0.54 9.84
CA LEU A 190 10.39 -0.59 9.21
C LEU A 190 10.58 -0.59 7.69
N SER A 191 10.51 0.59 7.06
CA SER A 191 10.63 0.71 5.60
C SER A 191 11.10 2.09 5.15
N ARG A 192 11.60 2.13 3.92
CA ARG A 192 11.68 3.33 3.07
C ARG A 192 10.89 3.06 1.80
N ASP A 193 9.78 3.75 1.64
CA ASP A 193 8.80 3.53 0.59
C ASP A 193 8.87 4.63 -0.46
N HIS A 194 8.74 4.24 -1.73
CA HIS A 194 8.75 5.14 -2.87
C HIS A 194 7.38 5.10 -3.55
N TYR A 195 6.73 6.27 -3.64
CA TYR A 195 5.50 6.47 -4.39
C TYR A 195 5.79 7.33 -5.62
N LEU A 196 5.33 6.85 -6.78
CA LEU A 196 5.57 7.52 -8.06
C LEU A 196 4.74 8.82 -8.15
N ALA A 197 5.35 9.85 -8.72
CA ALA A 197 4.63 11.03 -9.17
C ALA A 197 3.77 10.68 -10.40
N GLN A 198 2.57 11.24 -10.48
CA GLN A 198 1.73 11.13 -11.66
C GLN A 198 1.89 12.38 -12.53
N PRO A 199 2.12 12.23 -13.83
CA PRO A 199 2.38 13.38 -14.69
C PRO A 199 1.19 14.32 -14.79
N ARG A 200 1.48 15.63 -14.87
CA ARG A 200 0.59 16.66 -15.36
C ARG A 200 0.53 16.52 -16.87
N ILE A 201 -0.68 16.36 -17.45
CA ILE A 201 -0.86 16.17 -18.89
C ILE A 201 -1.43 17.45 -19.49
N VAL A 202 -0.72 18.01 -20.47
CA VAL A 202 -1.08 19.24 -21.18
C VAL A 202 -1.19 18.94 -22.67
N ALA A 203 -2.34 19.23 -23.28
CA ALA A 203 -2.51 19.18 -24.72
C ALA A 203 -1.95 20.44 -25.36
N ILE A 204 -1.20 20.30 -26.44
CA ILE A 204 -0.67 21.40 -27.27
C ILE A 204 -0.83 21.04 -28.76
N ASN A 205 -0.96 22.07 -29.61
CA ASN A 205 -0.94 21.84 -31.06
C ASN A 205 0.53 21.85 -31.55
N ASP A 206 1.26 20.76 -31.26
CA ASP A 206 2.61 20.50 -31.76
C ASP A 206 2.73 19.01 -32.12
N PRO A 207 2.93 18.65 -33.42
CA PRO A 207 3.10 17.24 -33.81
C PRO A 207 4.28 16.53 -33.15
N LYS A 208 5.30 17.26 -32.68
CA LYS A 208 6.46 16.70 -31.97
C LYS A 208 6.13 16.26 -30.55
N ALA A 209 4.98 16.65 -30.01
CA ALA A 209 4.51 16.23 -28.68
C ALA A 209 3.96 14.79 -28.64
N GLU A 210 3.85 14.10 -29.76
CA GLU A 210 3.25 12.76 -29.85
C GLU A 210 4.07 11.61 -29.28
N ASN A 211 5.18 11.82 -28.67
CA ASN A 211 5.99 10.71 -28.13
C ASN A 211 6.57 10.96 -26.76
N GLY A 212 5.78 11.24 -25.77
CA GLY A 212 6.09 11.03 -24.33
C GLY A 212 7.56 11.15 -23.87
N LYS A 213 8.42 11.86 -24.59
CA LYS A 213 9.79 12.16 -24.18
C LYS A 213 9.75 13.44 -23.36
N GLU A 214 10.17 13.33 -22.12
CA GLU A 214 10.53 14.48 -21.29
C GLU A 214 11.36 15.46 -22.12
N ASN A 215 10.77 16.60 -22.48
CA ASN A 215 11.59 17.75 -22.83
C ASN A 215 12.31 18.15 -21.54
N LYS A 216 13.58 17.75 -21.40
CA LYS A 216 14.49 18.36 -20.46
C LYS A 216 14.45 19.85 -20.76
N ALA A 217 13.74 20.60 -19.93
CA ALA A 217 13.83 22.06 -19.96
C ALA A 217 15.30 22.40 -19.78
N SER A 218 15.88 22.96 -20.84
CA SER A 218 17.18 23.56 -20.85
C SER A 218 17.29 24.61 -19.74
N ARG A 219 18.29 24.41 -18.89
CA ARG A 219 19.03 25.33 -18.01
C ARG A 219 18.30 26.52 -17.42
#